data_9dcf06ab2d8e1ab37cdcddc318d22e0b
#
_entry.id   9dcf06ab2d8e1ab37cdcddc318d22e0b
#
_cell.length_a   1.000
_cell.length_b   1.000
_cell.length_c   1.000
_cell.angle_alpha   90.00
_cell.angle_beta   90.00
_cell.angle_gamma   90.00
#
_symmetry.space_group_name_H-M   'P 1'
#
loop_
_entity.id
_entity.type
_entity.pdbx_description
1 polymer ?
#
loop_
_entity_poly.entity_id
_entity_poly.type
_entity_poly.pdbx_seq_one_letter_code
_entity_poly.pdbx_strand_id
1 'polypeptide(L)'
;KGGKNNYNFRKQAALEKLETIKKQSNILECSSVIPFASFIYFSNEMNKYMNDNINNPEDVYKKMISEKNIVFLSPGETQPVNDLKQKKESLDFWGKEFNSINEKKFERYNTTISYNELEKLYNKYKKNIFNLNSKFIIKTLSKIKFLNFFQDLNIRLVDHMKNYKFSLFNGFRESESKVVDIYMHSQSLSFILKNNFGFDTLTVNCCFESSKEGFIKSTKSLAVGSLNSMGIYLNFKLIFKTQIIFFFFRLIKKVSNKLN
;
A
#
# COMPACT_ATOMS: atom_id res chain seq x y z
N LYS A 1 3.01 -7.79 -2.49
CA LYS A 1 3.45 -7.98 -3.88
C LYS A 1 4.87 -8.55 -3.86
N GLY A 2 5.03 -9.84 -3.95
CA GLY A 2 6.30 -10.47 -4.19
C GLY A 2 7.26 -10.52 -3.02
N GLY A 3 6.94 -11.16 -1.90
CA GLY A 3 7.86 -11.38 -0.78
C GLY A 3 9.28 -11.78 -1.22
N LYS A 4 10.20 -12.01 -0.30
CA LYS A 4 11.64 -12.21 -0.57
C LYS A 4 11.93 -13.15 -1.75
N ASN A 5 11.13 -14.20 -1.93
CA ASN A 5 11.35 -15.23 -2.95
C ASN A 5 10.80 -14.88 -4.36
N ASN A 6 10.21 -13.70 -4.55
CA ASN A 6 9.57 -13.31 -5.83
C ASN A 6 10.34 -12.22 -6.59
N TYR A 7 11.64 -12.43 -6.79
CA TYR A 7 12.50 -11.50 -7.53
C TYR A 7 11.94 -11.12 -8.91
N ASN A 8 11.55 -12.11 -9.72
CA ASN A 8 11.02 -11.86 -11.07
C ASN A 8 9.74 -11.03 -11.06
N PHE A 9 8.87 -11.25 -10.08
CA PHE A 9 7.66 -10.44 -9.92
C PHE A 9 7.99 -8.97 -9.59
N ARG A 10 8.98 -8.71 -8.72
CA ARG A 10 9.42 -7.35 -8.41
C ARG A 10 10.03 -6.66 -9.61
N LYS A 11 10.87 -7.38 -10.38
CA LYS A 11 11.45 -6.89 -11.64
C LYS A 11 10.36 -6.51 -12.65
N GLN A 12 9.38 -7.39 -12.85
CA GLN A 12 8.25 -7.12 -13.73
C GLN A 12 7.43 -5.90 -13.26
N ALA A 13 7.16 -5.79 -11.96
CA ALA A 13 6.44 -4.65 -11.40
C ALA A 13 7.20 -3.32 -11.57
N ALA A 14 8.54 -3.33 -11.53
CA ALA A 14 9.36 -2.16 -11.81
C ALA A 14 9.25 -1.74 -13.30
N LEU A 15 9.28 -2.70 -14.23
CA LEU A 15 9.08 -2.44 -15.66
C LEU A 15 7.67 -1.90 -15.95
N GLU A 16 6.62 -2.47 -15.36
CA GLU A 16 5.24 -2.01 -15.52
C GLU A 16 5.04 -0.54 -15.09
N LYS A 17 5.81 -0.06 -14.10
CA LYS A 17 5.80 1.37 -13.74
C LYS A 17 6.31 2.25 -14.86
N LEU A 18 7.37 1.85 -15.56
CA LEU A 18 7.91 2.61 -16.69
C LEU A 18 6.91 2.66 -17.85
N GLU A 19 6.30 1.52 -18.18
CA GLU A 19 5.23 1.46 -19.18
C GLU A 19 4.03 2.34 -18.79
N THR A 20 3.72 2.42 -17.50
CA THR A 20 2.65 3.29 -16.99
C THR A 20 3.01 4.77 -17.20
N ILE A 21 4.25 5.18 -16.95
CA ILE A 21 4.72 6.56 -17.21
C ILE A 21 4.56 6.88 -18.70
N LYS A 22 5.04 6.01 -19.60
CA LYS A 22 4.90 6.17 -21.06
C LYS A 22 3.45 6.34 -21.47
N LYS A 23 2.59 5.41 -21.04
CA LYS A 23 1.16 5.44 -21.35
C LYS A 23 0.49 6.73 -20.87
N GLN A 24 0.75 7.13 -19.63
CA GLN A 24 0.16 8.34 -19.05
C GLN A 24 0.67 9.60 -19.76
N SER A 25 1.97 9.72 -20.03
CA SER A 25 2.54 10.85 -20.74
C SER A 25 2.01 11.00 -22.15
N ASN A 26 1.69 9.88 -22.83
CA ASN A 26 1.08 9.90 -24.16
C ASN A 26 -0.40 10.31 -24.11
N ILE A 27 -1.17 9.79 -23.15
CA ILE A 27 -2.59 10.16 -22.97
C ILE A 27 -2.75 11.65 -22.64
N LEU A 28 -1.83 12.18 -21.81
CA LEU A 28 -1.86 13.57 -21.37
C LEU A 28 -1.17 14.51 -22.35
N GLU A 29 -0.56 13.98 -23.43
CA GLU A 29 0.18 14.73 -24.46
C GLU A 29 1.23 15.69 -23.88
N CYS A 30 1.83 15.33 -22.72
CA CYS A 30 2.80 16.18 -22.07
C CYS A 30 4.14 16.19 -22.82
N SER A 31 4.77 17.38 -22.93
CA SER A 31 6.08 17.58 -23.57
C SER A 31 7.23 17.07 -22.69
N SER A 32 7.06 17.13 -21.37
CA SER A 32 8.09 16.72 -20.39
C SER A 32 7.47 15.97 -19.23
N VAL A 33 8.27 15.10 -18.62
CA VAL A 33 7.87 14.30 -17.44
C VAL A 33 8.93 14.45 -16.36
N ILE A 34 8.50 14.81 -15.14
CA ILE A 34 9.35 14.84 -13.96
C ILE A 34 8.91 13.68 -13.05
N PRO A 35 9.57 12.51 -13.10
CA PRO A 35 9.28 11.42 -12.18
C PRO A 35 9.79 11.76 -10.78
N PHE A 36 8.98 11.56 -9.73
CA PHE A 36 9.42 11.88 -8.36
C PHE A 36 9.05 10.82 -7.31
N ALA A 37 7.80 10.44 -7.19
CA ALA A 37 7.31 9.66 -6.05
C ALA A 37 7.73 8.18 -6.03
N SER A 38 8.24 7.64 -7.14
CA SER A 38 8.62 6.21 -7.25
C SER A 38 10.13 5.96 -7.16
N PHE A 39 10.94 7.01 -7.04
CA PHE A 39 12.40 6.94 -6.95
C PHE A 39 12.82 7.04 -5.49
N ILE A 40 12.52 5.97 -4.74
CA ILE A 40 12.82 5.82 -3.33
C ILE A 40 13.57 4.50 -3.13
N TYR A 41 14.21 4.35 -1.99
CA TYR A 41 14.69 3.05 -1.52
C TYR A 41 13.97 2.63 -0.24
N PHE A 42 13.95 1.33 0.00
CA PHE A 42 13.35 0.74 1.20
C PHE A 42 14.39 0.71 2.30
N SER A 43 14.18 1.52 3.35
CA SER A 43 15.18 1.81 4.39
C SER A 43 15.08 0.93 5.64
N ASN A 44 14.12 -0.01 5.71
CA ASN A 44 13.97 -0.89 6.87
C ASN A 44 14.54 -2.29 6.57
N GLU A 45 15.14 -2.94 7.58
CA GLU A 45 15.64 -4.31 7.47
C GLU A 45 14.58 -5.32 7.00
N MET A 46 13.31 -5.10 7.32
CA MET A 46 12.22 -5.99 6.89
C MET A 46 11.91 -5.87 5.40
N ASN A 47 12.18 -4.73 4.79
CA ASN A 47 11.81 -4.43 3.40
C ASN A 47 13.02 -4.20 2.47
N LYS A 48 14.25 -4.21 2.97
CA LYS A 48 15.46 -3.92 2.18
C LYS A 48 15.63 -4.79 0.94
N TYR A 49 15.13 -6.02 0.96
CA TYR A 49 15.14 -6.92 -0.20
C TYR A 49 14.38 -6.38 -1.40
N MET A 50 13.50 -5.41 -1.20
CA MET A 50 12.78 -4.73 -2.27
C MET A 50 13.71 -3.86 -3.13
N ASN A 51 14.88 -3.46 -2.60
CA ASN A 51 15.84 -2.62 -3.32
C ASN A 51 16.49 -3.34 -4.49
N ASP A 52 16.44 -4.67 -4.54
CA ASP A 52 17.02 -5.47 -5.64
C ASP A 52 16.43 -5.12 -7.02
N ASN A 53 15.25 -4.52 -7.07
CA ASN A 53 14.52 -4.24 -8.30
C ASN A 53 13.84 -2.86 -8.30
N ILE A 54 14.40 -1.89 -7.59
CA ILE A 54 13.92 -0.49 -7.70
C ILE A 54 14.39 0.13 -9.02
N ASN A 55 13.61 1.06 -9.55
CA ASN A 55 14.00 1.83 -10.71
C ASN A 55 15.04 2.89 -10.32
N ASN A 56 16.24 2.79 -10.86
CA ASN A 56 17.29 3.80 -10.72
C ASN A 56 17.01 4.94 -11.71
N PRO A 57 17.03 6.22 -11.29
CA PRO A 57 16.81 7.37 -12.17
C PRO A 57 17.70 7.40 -13.41
N GLU A 58 18.98 7.05 -13.29
CA GLU A 58 19.91 7.03 -14.42
C GLU A 58 19.51 5.99 -15.48
N ASP A 59 19.12 4.78 -15.04
CA ASP A 59 18.67 3.72 -15.94
C ASP A 59 17.33 4.06 -16.59
N VAL A 60 16.43 4.70 -15.86
CA VAL A 60 15.14 5.16 -16.37
C VAL A 60 15.35 6.26 -17.43
N TYR A 61 16.21 7.22 -17.15
CA TYR A 61 16.57 8.25 -18.11
C TYR A 61 17.07 7.64 -19.43
N LYS A 62 18.06 6.75 -19.36
CA LYS A 62 18.62 6.06 -20.54
C LYS A 62 17.54 5.33 -21.35
N LYS A 63 16.59 4.69 -20.69
CA LYS A 63 15.52 3.90 -21.34
C LYS A 63 14.43 4.75 -21.97
N MET A 64 14.18 5.95 -21.47
CA MET A 64 13.01 6.74 -21.83
C MET A 64 13.34 8.00 -22.63
N ILE A 65 14.59 8.47 -22.66
CA ILE A 65 14.98 9.76 -23.29
C ILE A 65 14.68 9.81 -24.79
N SER A 66 14.70 8.67 -25.48
CA SER A 66 14.38 8.61 -26.91
C SER A 66 12.88 8.81 -27.22
N GLU A 67 12.02 8.64 -26.22
CA GLU A 67 10.56 8.69 -26.41
C GLU A 67 9.94 9.96 -25.81
N LYS A 68 10.49 10.46 -24.70
CA LYS A 68 9.98 11.62 -23.96
C LYS A 68 11.10 12.41 -23.31
N ASN A 69 10.90 13.72 -23.16
CA ASN A 69 11.80 14.53 -22.33
C ASN A 69 11.57 14.20 -20.84
N ILE A 70 12.42 13.32 -20.29
CA ILE A 70 12.39 12.92 -18.88
C ILE A 70 13.44 13.73 -18.12
N VAL A 71 13.02 14.39 -17.05
CA VAL A 71 13.89 15.25 -16.25
C VAL A 71 13.86 14.82 -14.79
N PHE A 72 15.01 14.45 -14.25
CA PHE A 72 15.22 14.19 -12.84
C PHE A 72 15.89 15.40 -12.20
N LEU A 73 15.19 16.06 -11.31
CA LEU A 73 15.72 17.19 -10.54
C LEU A 73 16.41 16.68 -9.27
N SER A 74 17.54 17.26 -8.94
CA SER A 74 18.18 17.04 -7.63
C SER A 74 17.50 17.89 -6.55
N PRO A 75 17.62 17.52 -5.24
CA PRO A 75 17.07 18.30 -4.15
C PRO A 75 17.52 19.78 -4.20
N GLY A 76 16.57 20.71 -4.13
CA GLY A 76 16.85 22.16 -4.20
C GLY A 76 17.02 22.71 -5.63
N GLU A 77 17.05 21.89 -6.65
CA GLU A 77 17.13 22.34 -8.03
C GLU A 77 15.81 22.96 -8.47
N THR A 78 15.90 24.07 -9.19
CA THR A 78 14.77 24.74 -9.82
C THR A 78 15.04 24.96 -11.30
N GLN A 79 14.01 24.77 -12.13
CA GLN A 79 14.06 25.04 -13.57
C GLN A 79 12.75 25.67 -14.04
N PRO A 80 12.78 26.54 -15.06
CA PRO A 80 11.57 27.04 -15.71
C PRO A 80 10.78 25.88 -16.34
N VAL A 81 9.47 25.83 -16.13
CA VAL A 81 8.61 24.76 -16.66
C VAL A 81 8.67 24.67 -18.19
N ASN A 82 8.83 25.82 -18.85
CA ASN A 82 8.87 25.89 -20.31
C ASN A 82 10.25 25.53 -20.92
N ASP A 83 11.28 25.32 -20.09
CA ASP A 83 12.65 25.00 -20.53
C ASP A 83 13.29 23.94 -19.66
N LEU A 84 12.54 22.85 -19.42
CA LEU A 84 13.01 21.72 -18.61
C LEU A 84 14.08 20.94 -19.39
N LYS A 85 15.28 20.84 -18.82
CA LYS A 85 16.41 20.07 -19.39
C LYS A 85 17.03 19.19 -18.34
N GLN A 86 17.38 17.97 -18.72
CA GLN A 86 18.14 17.11 -17.84
C GLN A 86 19.57 17.64 -17.67
N LYS A 87 19.94 17.98 -16.44
CA LYS A 87 21.32 18.32 -16.10
C LYS A 87 22.08 17.04 -15.72
N LYS A 88 23.34 17.00 -16.15
CA LYS A 88 24.23 15.87 -15.84
C LYS A 88 24.45 15.73 -14.32
N GLU A 89 24.66 16.85 -13.65
CA GLU A 89 24.90 16.91 -12.20
C GLU A 89 23.75 16.28 -11.40
N SER A 90 22.51 16.46 -11.86
CA SER A 90 21.33 15.88 -11.22
C SER A 90 21.25 14.36 -11.40
N LEU A 91 21.61 13.85 -12.59
CA LEU A 91 21.71 12.40 -12.81
C LEU A 91 22.86 11.79 -12.00
N ASP A 92 24.02 12.45 -11.98
CA ASP A 92 25.19 12.01 -11.20
C ASP A 92 24.88 11.98 -9.69
N PHE A 93 24.11 12.97 -9.19
CA PHE A 93 23.61 12.96 -7.81
C PHE A 93 22.77 11.71 -7.54
N TRP A 94 21.75 11.46 -8.34
CA TRP A 94 20.89 10.29 -8.16
C TRP A 94 21.64 8.97 -8.35
N GLY A 95 22.56 8.90 -9.30
CA GLY A 95 23.42 7.74 -9.51
C GLY A 95 24.25 7.40 -8.25
N LYS A 96 24.87 8.40 -7.61
CA LYS A 96 25.60 8.22 -6.35
C LYS A 96 24.68 7.74 -5.23
N GLU A 97 23.50 8.38 -5.05
CA GLU A 97 22.56 8.02 -4.00
C GLU A 97 22.07 6.58 -4.14
N PHE A 98 21.75 6.13 -5.35
CA PHE A 98 21.27 4.77 -5.58
C PHE A 98 22.37 3.72 -5.50
N ASN A 99 23.58 4.02 -5.96
CA ASN A 99 24.72 3.11 -5.87
C ASN A 99 25.17 2.89 -4.42
N SER A 100 24.98 3.87 -3.54
CA SER A 100 25.34 3.79 -2.12
C SER A 100 24.26 3.14 -1.22
N ILE A 101 23.12 2.69 -1.78
CA ILE A 101 22.01 2.13 -0.96
C ILE A 101 22.49 0.99 -0.06
N ASN A 102 23.33 0.09 -0.55
CA ASN A 102 23.82 -1.06 0.22
C ASN A 102 24.78 -0.67 1.34
N GLU A 103 25.36 0.53 1.29
CA GLU A 103 26.26 1.08 2.30
C GLU A 103 25.49 1.82 3.40
N LYS A 104 24.21 2.15 3.14
CA LYS A 104 23.36 2.87 4.09
C LYS A 104 22.97 1.98 5.26
N LYS A 105 22.88 2.56 6.44
CA LYS A 105 22.38 1.88 7.63
C LYS A 105 20.86 1.70 7.49
N PHE A 106 20.41 0.45 7.49
CA PHE A 106 18.99 0.14 7.50
C PHE A 106 18.42 0.25 8.91
N GLU A 107 17.24 0.85 9.01
CA GLU A 107 16.51 0.96 10.27
C GLU A 107 15.94 -0.39 10.70
N ARG A 108 15.78 -0.57 12.00
CA ARG A 108 15.12 -1.75 12.59
C ARG A 108 14.01 -1.28 13.53
N TYR A 109 12.96 -2.03 13.56
CA TYR A 109 12.03 -1.91 14.66
C TYR A 109 12.74 -2.34 15.95
N ASN A 110 12.77 -1.45 16.93
CA ASN A 110 13.54 -1.62 18.17
C ASN A 110 12.65 -1.72 19.43
N THR A 111 11.35 -1.53 19.27
CA THR A 111 10.41 -1.48 20.38
C THR A 111 9.25 -2.44 20.12
N THR A 112 9.08 -3.45 20.98
CA THR A 112 7.91 -4.31 20.96
C THR A 112 6.75 -3.62 21.67
N ILE A 113 5.62 -3.45 20.99
CA ILE A 113 4.40 -2.88 21.56
C ILE A 113 3.65 -4.00 22.30
N SER A 114 3.40 -3.82 23.57
CA SER A 114 2.76 -4.86 24.40
C SER A 114 1.34 -5.20 23.93
N TYR A 115 0.88 -6.42 24.25
CA TYR A 115 -0.50 -6.84 23.96
C TYR A 115 -1.53 -5.86 24.54
N ASN A 116 -1.35 -5.43 25.79
CA ASN A 116 -2.28 -4.52 26.45
C ASN A 116 -2.36 -3.15 25.75
N GLU A 117 -1.25 -2.65 25.21
CA GLU A 117 -1.25 -1.42 24.43
C GLU A 117 -1.94 -1.62 23.07
N LEU A 118 -1.65 -2.71 22.38
CA LEU A 118 -2.32 -3.05 21.13
C LEU A 118 -3.82 -3.22 21.30
N GLU A 119 -4.27 -3.84 22.39
CA GLU A 119 -5.69 -4.00 22.69
C GLU A 119 -6.38 -2.66 22.97
N LYS A 120 -5.73 -1.74 23.70
CA LYS A 120 -6.24 -0.36 23.90
C LYS A 120 -6.36 0.37 22.56
N LEU A 121 -5.34 0.29 21.70
CA LEU A 121 -5.35 0.89 20.36
C LEU A 121 -6.43 0.27 19.47
N TYR A 122 -6.58 -1.05 19.50
CA TYR A 122 -7.64 -1.74 18.78
C TYR A 122 -9.03 -1.28 19.22
N ASN A 123 -9.28 -1.15 20.52
CA ASN A 123 -10.57 -0.70 21.04
C ASN A 123 -10.87 0.75 20.60
N LYS A 124 -9.86 1.62 20.58
CA LYS A 124 -9.98 2.99 20.05
C LYS A 124 -10.27 2.97 18.55
N TYR A 125 -9.51 2.19 17.78
CA TYR A 125 -9.71 2.00 16.33
C TYR A 125 -11.13 1.52 16.02
N LYS A 126 -11.58 0.44 16.68
CA LYS A 126 -12.93 -0.12 16.53
C LYS A 126 -14.01 0.91 16.85
N LYS A 127 -13.86 1.68 17.95
CA LYS A 127 -14.78 2.76 18.30
C LYS A 127 -14.86 3.81 17.20
N ASN A 128 -13.72 4.26 16.67
CA ASN A 128 -13.66 5.23 15.57
C ASN A 128 -14.35 4.71 14.31
N ILE A 129 -14.10 3.45 13.93
CA ILE A 129 -14.76 2.83 12.78
C ILE A 129 -16.29 2.86 12.94
N PHE A 130 -16.83 2.45 14.09
CA PHE A 130 -18.27 2.40 14.31
C PHE A 130 -18.93 3.77 14.61
N ASN A 131 -18.15 4.78 14.98
CA ASN A 131 -18.65 6.16 15.07
C ASN A 131 -18.90 6.77 13.69
N LEU A 132 -18.10 6.42 12.68
CA LEU A 132 -18.17 6.96 11.32
C LEU A 132 -19.02 6.10 10.39
N ASN A 133 -19.18 4.81 10.70
CA ASN A 133 -19.82 3.84 9.82
C ASN A 133 -20.95 3.10 10.53
N SER A 134 -21.97 2.71 9.78
CA SER A 134 -23.06 1.89 10.29
C SER A 134 -22.57 0.47 10.62
N LYS A 135 -22.66 0.11 11.89
CA LYS A 135 -22.36 -1.27 12.35
C LYS A 135 -23.22 -2.31 11.63
N PHE A 136 -24.48 -1.97 11.33
CA PHE A 136 -25.40 -2.83 10.60
C PHE A 136 -24.91 -3.09 9.18
N ILE A 137 -24.52 -2.05 8.44
CA ILE A 137 -24.01 -2.17 7.05
C ILE A 137 -22.71 -3.01 7.04
N ILE A 138 -21.75 -2.70 7.92
CA ILE A 138 -20.50 -3.48 8.01
C ILE A 138 -20.80 -4.95 8.33
N LYS A 139 -21.72 -5.23 9.26
CA LYS A 139 -22.12 -6.60 9.62
C LYS A 139 -22.80 -7.32 8.47
N THR A 140 -23.66 -6.63 7.71
CA THR A 140 -24.29 -7.21 6.53
C THR A 140 -23.28 -7.51 5.45
N LEU A 141 -22.37 -6.58 5.13
CA LEU A 141 -21.30 -6.78 4.16
C LEU A 141 -20.36 -7.95 4.56
N SER A 142 -20.08 -8.12 5.85
CA SER A 142 -19.24 -9.23 6.33
C SER A 142 -19.89 -10.61 6.16
N LYS A 143 -21.20 -10.68 6.05
CA LYS A 143 -21.95 -11.93 5.83
C LYS A 143 -22.05 -12.34 4.36
N ILE A 144 -21.81 -11.41 3.44
CA ILE A 144 -21.86 -11.67 2.00
C ILE A 144 -20.57 -12.39 1.57
N LYS A 145 -20.61 -13.72 1.52
CA LYS A 145 -19.43 -14.58 1.35
C LYS A 145 -18.60 -14.25 0.11
N PHE A 146 -19.21 -13.94 -1.04
CA PHE A 146 -18.46 -13.66 -2.28
C PHE A 146 -17.70 -12.32 -2.24
N LEU A 147 -18.11 -11.36 -1.39
CA LEU A 147 -17.42 -10.09 -1.22
C LEU A 147 -16.19 -10.21 -0.32
N ASN A 148 -16.23 -11.10 0.68
CA ASN A 148 -15.17 -11.31 1.67
C ASN A 148 -14.71 -10.03 2.38
N PHE A 149 -15.63 -9.06 2.62
CA PHE A 149 -15.33 -7.84 3.38
C PHE A 149 -15.37 -8.08 4.89
N PHE A 150 -14.52 -7.37 5.62
CA PHE A 150 -14.50 -7.33 7.09
C PHE A 150 -14.40 -8.71 7.76
N GLN A 151 -13.67 -9.62 7.12
CA GLN A 151 -13.39 -10.94 7.66
C GLN A 151 -12.40 -10.86 8.83
N ASP A 152 -12.50 -11.81 9.75
CA ASP A 152 -11.52 -11.97 10.82
C ASP A 152 -10.13 -12.28 10.22
N LEU A 153 -9.10 -11.57 10.69
CA LEU A 153 -7.72 -11.76 10.24
C LEU A 153 -6.92 -12.52 11.29
N ASN A 154 -6.08 -13.43 10.84
CA ASN A 154 -5.05 -14.04 11.66
C ASN A 154 -3.72 -13.31 11.38
N ILE A 155 -3.25 -12.56 12.36
CA ILE A 155 -2.04 -11.75 12.28
C ILE A 155 -0.94 -12.43 13.09
N ARG A 156 0.21 -12.69 12.49
CA ARG A 156 1.42 -13.10 13.20
C ARG A 156 2.22 -11.85 13.54
N LEU A 157 2.38 -11.56 14.83
CA LEU A 157 3.34 -10.55 15.28
C LEU A 157 4.70 -11.22 15.47
N VAL A 158 5.65 -10.83 14.60
CA VAL A 158 6.96 -11.50 14.51
C VAL A 158 7.81 -11.28 15.76
N ASP A 159 7.70 -10.12 16.38
CA ASP A 159 8.39 -9.75 17.63
C ASP A 159 7.76 -10.37 18.89
N HIS A 160 6.46 -10.69 18.85
CA HIS A 160 5.79 -11.44 19.93
C HIS A 160 5.97 -12.95 19.80
N MET A 161 6.34 -13.43 18.61
CA MET A 161 6.32 -14.83 18.23
C MET A 161 4.96 -15.52 18.44
N LYS A 162 3.87 -14.75 18.35
CA LYS A 162 2.50 -15.19 18.62
C LYS A 162 1.55 -14.82 17.49
N ASN A 163 0.47 -15.59 17.37
CA ASN A 163 -0.63 -15.32 16.47
C ASN A 163 -1.77 -14.61 17.21
N TYR A 164 -2.41 -13.68 16.52
CA TYR A 164 -3.54 -12.92 17.03
C TYR A 164 -4.68 -12.95 16.04
N LYS A 165 -5.89 -13.01 16.54
CA LYS A 165 -7.11 -12.84 15.76
C LYS A 165 -7.60 -11.41 15.89
N PHE A 166 -7.70 -10.70 14.76
CA PHE A 166 -8.28 -9.38 14.66
C PHE A 166 -9.67 -9.48 14.05
N SER A 167 -10.68 -9.02 14.75
CA SER A 167 -12.07 -9.04 14.31
C SER A 167 -12.81 -7.78 14.74
N LEU A 168 -13.42 -7.04 13.82
CA LEU A 168 -14.23 -5.86 14.18
C LEU A 168 -15.40 -6.21 15.11
N PHE A 169 -15.88 -7.46 15.09
CA PHE A 169 -17.02 -7.87 15.90
C PHE A 169 -16.62 -8.66 17.15
N ASN A 170 -15.61 -9.54 17.03
CA ASN A 170 -15.23 -10.51 18.07
C ASN A 170 -14.00 -10.11 18.88
N GLY A 171 -13.41 -8.93 18.62
CA GLY A 171 -12.29 -8.42 19.41
C GLY A 171 -10.91 -8.74 18.81
N PHE A 172 -9.89 -8.28 19.53
CA PHE A 172 -8.48 -8.59 19.28
C PHE A 172 -8.01 -9.51 20.42
N ARG A 173 -7.48 -10.70 20.07
CA ARG A 173 -7.09 -11.72 21.05
C ARG A 173 -6.02 -12.64 20.51
N GLU A 174 -5.27 -13.28 21.38
CA GLU A 174 -4.36 -14.38 20.99
C GLU A 174 -5.13 -15.50 20.29
N SER A 175 -4.45 -16.19 19.38
CA SER A 175 -5.04 -17.23 18.54
C SER A 175 -4.05 -18.38 18.37
N GLU A 176 -4.53 -19.60 18.48
CA GLU A 176 -3.76 -20.82 18.20
C GLU A 176 -3.84 -21.25 16.72
N SER A 177 -4.48 -20.43 15.88
CA SER A 177 -4.61 -20.72 14.45
C SER A 177 -3.25 -20.92 13.81
N LYS A 178 -3.08 -22.03 13.10
CA LYS A 178 -1.89 -22.30 12.25
C LYS A 178 -1.92 -21.51 10.95
N VAL A 179 -3.10 -21.05 10.52
CA VAL A 179 -3.25 -20.24 9.31
C VAL A 179 -2.98 -18.79 9.68
N VAL A 180 -2.05 -18.15 8.97
CA VAL A 180 -1.69 -16.75 9.12
C VAL A 180 -1.98 -16.01 7.82
N ASP A 181 -2.77 -14.93 7.92
CA ASP A 181 -3.11 -14.10 6.77
C ASP A 181 -2.00 -13.07 6.49
N ILE A 182 -1.40 -12.51 7.54
CA ILE A 182 -0.37 -11.47 7.44
C ILE A 182 0.63 -11.54 8.60
N TYR A 183 1.91 -11.38 8.28
CA TYR A 183 3.03 -11.29 9.22
C TYR A 183 3.50 -9.86 9.30
N MET A 184 3.63 -9.29 10.48
CA MET A 184 4.13 -7.94 10.68
C MET A 184 4.72 -7.75 12.08
N HIS A 185 5.46 -6.67 12.28
CA HIS A 185 5.91 -6.24 13.60
C HIS A 185 4.78 -5.56 14.38
N SER A 186 4.79 -5.62 15.72
CA SER A 186 3.78 -4.95 16.55
C SER A 186 3.74 -3.43 16.35
N GLN A 187 4.86 -2.80 16.01
CA GLN A 187 4.88 -1.37 15.63
C GLN A 187 4.09 -1.08 14.35
N SER A 188 4.15 -1.98 13.35
CA SER A 188 3.34 -1.85 12.13
C SER A 188 1.84 -1.95 12.45
N LEU A 189 1.44 -2.90 13.29
CA LEU A 189 0.05 -3.02 13.72
C LEU A 189 -0.39 -1.79 14.53
N SER A 190 0.44 -1.32 15.47
CA SER A 190 0.18 -0.10 16.25
C SER A 190 -0.04 1.11 15.33
N PHE A 191 0.77 1.25 14.27
CA PHE A 191 0.62 2.33 13.30
C PHE A 191 -0.72 2.25 12.54
N ILE A 192 -1.13 1.05 12.10
CA ILE A 192 -2.44 0.83 11.47
C ILE A 192 -3.57 1.25 12.41
N LEU A 193 -3.50 0.87 13.68
CA LEU A 193 -4.55 1.14 14.65
C LEU A 193 -4.62 2.62 15.08
N LYS A 194 -3.52 3.35 14.99
CA LYS A 194 -3.44 4.79 15.32
C LYS A 194 -3.90 5.70 14.18
N ASN A 195 -3.73 5.26 12.92
CA ASN A 195 -3.90 6.11 11.74
C ASN A 195 -4.92 5.52 10.77
N ASN A 196 -5.87 6.32 10.31
CA ASN A 196 -6.87 5.87 9.34
C ASN A 196 -6.25 5.37 8.03
N PHE A 197 -5.16 6.03 7.57
CA PHE A 197 -4.38 5.63 6.38
C PHE A 197 -3.27 4.60 6.69
N GLY A 198 -3.22 4.06 7.92
CA GLY A 198 -2.11 3.23 8.39
C GLY A 198 -1.88 1.96 7.57
N PHE A 199 -2.95 1.33 7.08
CA PHE A 199 -2.83 0.15 6.23
C PHE A 199 -2.29 0.52 4.84
N ASP A 200 -2.70 1.65 4.26
CA ASP A 200 -2.15 2.12 2.97
C ASP A 200 -0.65 2.37 3.08
N THR A 201 -0.22 3.06 4.15
CA THR A 201 1.20 3.27 4.43
C THR A 201 1.95 1.94 4.56
N LEU A 202 1.38 0.95 5.25
CA LEU A 202 1.97 -0.38 5.35
C LEU A 202 2.13 -1.04 3.97
N THR A 203 1.15 -0.89 3.08
CA THR A 203 1.23 -1.45 1.71
C THR A 203 2.28 -0.77 0.84
N VAL A 204 2.60 0.49 1.12
CA VAL A 204 3.65 1.24 0.41
C VAL A 204 5.03 0.86 0.95
N ASN A 205 5.22 0.85 2.27
CA ASN A 205 6.52 0.56 2.88
C ASN A 205 6.90 -0.93 2.88
N CYS A 206 5.95 -1.83 2.60
CA CYS A 206 6.17 -3.28 2.50
C CYS A 206 6.77 -3.94 3.77
N CYS A 207 6.62 -3.33 4.97
CA CYS A 207 7.06 -3.92 6.23
C CYS A 207 6.07 -4.97 6.76
N PHE A 208 5.72 -5.92 5.91
CA PHE A 208 4.88 -7.08 6.21
C PHE A 208 5.13 -8.19 5.18
N GLU A 209 4.73 -9.41 5.52
CA GLU A 209 4.69 -10.55 4.60
C GLU A 209 3.28 -11.15 4.59
N SER A 210 2.83 -11.61 3.43
CA SER A 210 1.51 -12.21 3.27
C SER A 210 1.44 -13.07 2.01
N SER A 211 0.59 -14.11 2.01
CA SER A 211 0.16 -14.74 0.76
C SER A 211 -0.71 -13.78 -0.05
N LYS A 212 -0.95 -14.09 -1.32
CA LYS A 212 -1.87 -13.32 -2.17
C LYS A 212 -3.27 -13.24 -1.56
N GLU A 213 -3.78 -14.36 -1.09
CA GLU A 213 -5.09 -14.51 -0.45
C GLU A 213 -5.14 -13.73 0.86
N GLY A 214 -4.11 -13.87 1.71
CA GLY A 214 -3.98 -13.14 2.97
C GLY A 214 -3.93 -11.63 2.75
N PHE A 215 -3.20 -11.16 1.72
CA PHE A 215 -3.15 -9.76 1.36
C PHE A 215 -4.53 -9.21 0.92
N ILE A 216 -5.24 -9.93 0.04
CA ILE A 216 -6.58 -9.54 -0.40
C ILE A 216 -7.53 -9.46 0.80
N LYS A 217 -7.49 -10.45 1.70
CA LYS A 217 -8.30 -10.49 2.90
C LYS A 217 -7.97 -9.33 3.85
N SER A 218 -6.67 -9.04 4.07
CA SER A 218 -6.20 -7.93 4.89
C SER A 218 -6.66 -6.58 4.34
N THR A 219 -6.53 -6.38 3.01
CA THR A 219 -7.02 -5.18 2.32
C THR A 219 -8.52 -4.97 2.55
N LYS A 220 -9.33 -6.01 2.35
CA LYS A 220 -10.79 -5.93 2.51
C LYS A 220 -11.23 -5.75 3.95
N SER A 221 -10.40 -6.09 4.92
CA SER A 221 -10.73 -5.99 6.35
C SER A 221 -10.22 -4.72 7.01
N LEU A 222 -9.08 -4.17 6.56
CA LEU A 222 -8.42 -3.00 7.16
C LEU A 222 -8.63 -1.69 6.39
N ALA A 223 -9.02 -1.75 5.11
CA ALA A 223 -9.14 -0.57 4.27
C ALA A 223 -10.29 0.38 4.65
N VAL A 224 -11.15 0.03 5.61
CA VAL A 224 -12.21 0.93 6.09
C VAL A 224 -11.66 2.24 6.66
N GLY A 225 -10.50 2.20 7.32
CA GLY A 225 -9.79 3.41 7.77
C GLY A 225 -9.43 4.32 6.60
N SER A 226 -8.88 3.75 5.53
CA SER A 226 -8.52 4.49 4.31
C SER A 226 -9.75 5.09 3.62
N LEU A 227 -10.86 4.34 3.54
CA LEU A 227 -12.12 4.88 3.04
C LEU A 227 -12.59 6.08 3.87
N ASN A 228 -12.51 5.98 5.19
CA ASN A 228 -12.88 7.08 6.09
C ASN A 228 -11.99 8.31 5.91
N SER A 229 -10.68 8.15 5.68
CA SER A 229 -9.77 9.27 5.42
C SER A 229 -10.09 9.99 4.10
N MET A 230 -10.69 9.30 3.14
CA MET A 230 -11.20 9.86 1.88
C MET A 230 -12.63 10.43 2.00
N GLY A 231 -13.21 10.48 3.21
CA GLY A 231 -14.58 10.95 3.42
C GLY A 231 -15.66 9.97 2.96
N ILE A 232 -15.29 8.71 2.73
CA ILE A 232 -16.22 7.64 2.34
C ILE A 232 -16.62 6.86 3.60
N TYR A 233 -17.85 7.07 4.06
CA TYR A 233 -18.39 6.40 5.24
C TYR A 233 -19.43 5.38 4.84
N LEU A 234 -19.32 4.15 5.37
CA LEU A 234 -20.27 3.06 5.13
C LEU A 234 -21.53 3.26 5.95
N ASN A 235 -22.38 4.19 5.52
CA ASN A 235 -23.67 4.53 6.13
C ASN A 235 -24.77 4.58 5.07
N PHE A 236 -26.03 4.74 5.49
CA PHE A 236 -27.16 4.77 4.56
C PHE A 236 -27.09 5.93 3.55
N LYS A 237 -26.45 7.06 3.91
CA LYS A 237 -26.26 8.19 2.98
C LYS A 237 -25.36 7.82 1.79
N LEU A 238 -24.48 6.82 1.95
CA LEU A 238 -23.61 6.35 0.88
C LEU A 238 -24.42 5.74 -0.28
N ILE A 239 -25.52 5.06 0.03
CA ILE A 239 -26.39 4.40 -0.98
C ILE A 239 -27.00 5.44 -1.93
N PHE A 240 -27.19 6.67 -1.48
CA PHE A 240 -27.76 7.77 -2.29
C PHE A 240 -26.71 8.56 -3.09
N LYS A 241 -25.39 8.25 -2.95
CA LYS A 241 -24.37 8.88 -3.80
C LYS A 241 -24.41 8.24 -5.20
N THR A 242 -24.71 9.05 -6.21
CA THR A 242 -24.87 8.65 -7.62
C THR A 242 -23.71 7.76 -8.13
N GLN A 243 -22.48 8.07 -7.75
CA GLN A 243 -21.29 7.30 -8.14
C GLN A 243 -21.31 5.85 -7.64
N ILE A 244 -21.91 5.58 -6.49
CA ILE A 244 -22.01 4.23 -5.91
C ILE A 244 -23.13 3.45 -6.59
N ILE A 245 -24.22 4.10 -6.93
CA ILE A 245 -25.29 3.51 -7.73
C ILE A 245 -24.72 3.04 -9.07
N PHE A 246 -23.94 3.88 -9.78
CA PHE A 246 -23.25 3.50 -11.01
C PHE A 246 -22.23 2.37 -10.82
N PHE A 247 -21.50 2.34 -9.72
CA PHE A 247 -20.58 1.26 -9.41
C PHE A 247 -21.32 -0.08 -9.23
N PHE A 248 -22.43 -0.10 -8.50
CA PHE A 248 -23.28 -1.30 -8.35
C PHE A 248 -23.89 -1.73 -9.68
N PHE A 249 -24.39 -0.82 -10.51
CA PHE A 249 -24.88 -1.16 -11.85
C PHE A 249 -23.79 -1.78 -12.73
N ARG A 250 -22.54 -1.27 -12.69
CA ARG A 250 -21.42 -1.88 -13.41
C ARG A 250 -21.06 -3.27 -12.88
N LEU A 251 -21.11 -3.47 -11.58
CA LEU A 251 -20.88 -4.78 -10.95
C LEU A 251 -21.94 -5.80 -11.36
N ILE A 252 -23.21 -5.43 -11.31
CA ILE A 252 -24.34 -6.27 -11.73
C ILE A 252 -24.20 -6.64 -13.21
N LYS A 253 -23.91 -5.66 -14.08
CA LYS A 253 -23.67 -5.90 -15.51
C LYS A 253 -22.50 -6.83 -15.78
N LYS A 254 -21.41 -6.72 -14.99
CA LYS A 254 -20.24 -7.60 -15.10
C LYS A 254 -20.51 -9.04 -14.63
N VAL A 255 -21.40 -9.20 -13.65
CA VAL A 255 -21.86 -10.53 -13.17
C VAL A 255 -22.84 -11.14 -14.17
N SER A 256 -23.77 -10.37 -14.69
CA SER A 256 -24.72 -10.81 -15.73
C SER A 256 -24.00 -11.28 -17.00
N ASN A 257 -22.97 -10.54 -17.45
CA ASN A 257 -22.18 -10.94 -18.63
C ASN A 257 -21.25 -12.13 -18.40
N LYS A 258 -21.13 -12.66 -17.17
CA LYS A 258 -20.39 -13.90 -16.87
C LYS A 258 -21.31 -15.10 -16.68
N LEU A 259 -22.62 -14.88 -16.62
CA LEU A 259 -23.64 -15.92 -16.46
C LEU A 259 -24.35 -16.24 -17.81
N ASN A 260 -24.12 -15.41 -18.81
CA ASN A 260 -24.42 -15.66 -20.23
C ASN A 260 -23.12 -16.02 -20.97
#